data_0186f2368d50cd33035f38c91d91b8de
#
_entry.id   0186f2368d50cd33035f38c91d91b8de
#
_cell.length_a   1.000
_cell.length_b   1.000
_cell.length_c   1.000
_cell.angle_alpha   90.00
_cell.angle_beta   90.00
_cell.angle_gamma   90.00
#
_symmetry.space_group_name_H-M   'P 1'
#
loop_
_entity.id
_entity.type
_entity.pdbx_description
1 polymer ?
#
loop_
_entity_poly.entity_id
_entity_poly.type
_entity_poly.pdbx_seq_one_letter_code
_entity_poly.pdbx_strand_id
1 'polypeptide(L)'
;HALQFVDTLQGDDTTMNKQAEDGKKRFSGIELPGRTLGIIGLGEIGRLVADAAIKLGMKVIGYDPKITVDSAWSLSSEVKKAQSIEDLLRHSDFISVHVPLLDSTRHLINASSVKIMKQHAILLNFSRSAIVDEDAILNGIATNKIKYYVCDFPSEKLQHQKAVITLPHLGASTQEAEDNCAVMVV
;
A
#
# COMPACT_ATOMS: atom_id res chain seq x y z
N HIS A 1 -13.13 9.64 -0.15
CA HIS A 1 -14.48 9.07 -0.29
C HIS A 1 -15.35 9.32 0.95
N ALA A 2 -14.99 8.86 2.15
CA ALA A 2 -15.80 9.13 3.37
C ALA A 2 -15.84 10.62 3.71
N LEU A 3 -14.71 11.33 3.63
CA LEU A 3 -14.66 12.78 3.83
C LEU A 3 -15.53 13.51 2.81
N GLN A 4 -15.43 13.18 1.53
CA GLN A 4 -16.27 13.75 0.48
C GLN A 4 -17.77 13.49 0.71
N PHE A 5 -18.11 12.34 1.31
CA PHE A 5 -19.50 12.07 1.67
C PHE A 5 -20.01 13.02 2.76
N VAL A 6 -19.19 13.30 3.78
CA VAL A 6 -19.56 14.26 4.83
C VAL A 6 -19.85 15.65 4.24
N ASP A 7 -19.06 16.07 3.26
CA ASP A 7 -19.26 17.36 2.56
C ASP A 7 -20.57 17.43 1.77
N THR A 8 -21.22 16.28 1.51
CA THR A 8 -22.53 16.23 0.82
C THR A 8 -23.73 16.29 1.76
N LEU A 9 -23.52 16.23 3.08
CA LEU A 9 -24.61 16.27 4.06
C LEU A 9 -25.25 17.67 4.10
N GLN A 10 -26.58 17.72 4.19
CA GLN A 10 -27.34 18.97 4.17
C GLN A 10 -28.50 18.96 5.19
N GLY A 11 -28.87 20.13 5.65
CA GLY A 11 -29.98 20.32 6.59
C GLY A 11 -29.50 20.77 7.97
N ASP A 12 -30.37 20.64 8.96
CA ASP A 12 -30.06 20.87 10.36
C ASP A 12 -29.22 19.69 10.95
N ASP A 13 -28.70 19.86 12.15
CA ASP A 13 -27.85 18.86 12.83
C ASP A 13 -28.55 17.49 12.94
N THR A 14 -29.83 17.45 13.20
CA THR A 14 -30.62 16.21 13.32
C THR A 14 -30.69 15.47 11.98
N THR A 15 -30.96 16.22 10.91
CA THR A 15 -31.03 15.69 9.54
C THR A 15 -29.64 15.21 9.07
N MET A 16 -28.61 16.00 9.29
CA MET A 16 -27.22 15.64 8.94
C MET A 16 -26.77 14.39 9.70
N ASN A 17 -27.03 14.29 11.00
CA ASN A 17 -26.72 13.09 11.79
C ASN A 17 -27.43 11.84 11.25
N LYS A 18 -28.70 11.94 10.88
CA LYS A 18 -29.44 10.84 10.27
C LYS A 18 -28.85 10.42 8.94
N GLN A 19 -28.53 11.36 8.05
CA GLN A 19 -27.87 11.08 6.77
C GLN A 19 -26.51 10.40 6.96
N ALA A 20 -25.73 10.85 7.96
CA ALA A 20 -24.43 10.25 8.29
C ALA A 20 -24.59 8.79 8.75
N GLU A 21 -25.55 8.52 9.67
CA GLU A 21 -25.84 7.18 10.16
C GLU A 21 -26.32 6.23 9.05
N ASP A 22 -27.20 6.69 8.18
CA ASP A 22 -27.71 5.91 7.05
C ASP A 22 -26.60 5.64 6.00
N GLY A 23 -25.69 6.60 5.82
CA GLY A 23 -24.60 6.53 4.85
C GLY A 23 -23.38 5.75 5.30
N LYS A 24 -23.09 5.65 6.60
CA LYS A 24 -21.85 5.07 7.15
C LYS A 24 -21.58 3.61 6.71
N LYS A 25 -22.63 2.82 6.47
CA LYS A 25 -22.54 1.43 6.02
C LYS A 25 -21.79 1.28 4.69
N ARG A 26 -21.79 2.33 3.85
CA ARG A 26 -21.08 2.36 2.56
C ARG A 26 -19.56 2.43 2.74
N PHE A 27 -19.09 2.83 3.92
CA PHE A 27 -17.69 3.04 4.26
C PHE A 27 -17.14 1.98 5.24
N SER A 28 -17.84 0.86 5.39
CA SER A 28 -17.35 -0.25 6.22
C SER A 28 -15.98 -0.69 5.76
N GLY A 29 -15.00 -0.56 6.66
CA GLY A 29 -13.61 -0.96 6.44
C GLY A 29 -13.33 -2.40 6.85
N ILE A 30 -12.06 -2.70 7.03
CA ILE A 30 -11.55 -3.95 7.60
C ILE A 30 -10.56 -3.58 8.71
N GLU A 31 -10.51 -4.39 9.75
CA GLU A 31 -9.53 -4.21 10.81
C GLU A 31 -8.16 -4.73 10.37
N LEU A 32 -7.09 -4.06 10.83
CA LEU A 32 -5.71 -4.45 10.53
C LEU A 32 -5.20 -5.62 11.40
N PRO A 33 -5.54 -5.72 12.72
CA PRO A 33 -5.05 -6.79 13.56
C PRO A 33 -5.34 -8.17 12.99
N GLY A 34 -4.30 -9.03 12.98
CA GLY A 34 -4.38 -10.39 12.43
C GLY A 34 -4.28 -10.51 10.91
N ARG A 35 -4.39 -9.41 10.15
CA ARG A 35 -4.13 -9.40 8.70
C ARG A 35 -2.65 -9.50 8.41
N THR A 36 -2.33 -9.97 7.21
CA THR A 36 -0.94 -10.12 6.76
C THR A 36 -0.57 -9.00 5.82
N LEU A 37 0.51 -8.26 6.15
CA LEU A 37 1.18 -7.33 5.25
C LEU A 37 2.39 -8.02 4.61
N GLY A 38 2.40 -8.11 3.28
CA GLY A 38 3.56 -8.51 2.50
C GLY A 38 4.38 -7.28 2.11
N ILE A 39 5.67 -7.31 2.38
CA ILE A 39 6.60 -6.22 2.07
C ILE A 39 7.62 -6.69 1.05
N ILE A 40 7.62 -6.07 -0.12
CA ILE A 40 8.61 -6.31 -1.18
C ILE A 40 9.68 -5.22 -1.11
N GLY A 41 10.88 -5.60 -0.68
CA GLY A 41 11.98 -4.69 -0.36
C GLY A 41 12.02 -4.33 1.13
N LEU A 42 13.08 -4.75 1.82
CA LEU A 42 13.29 -4.57 3.27
C LEU A 42 14.48 -3.64 3.56
N GLY A 43 14.68 -2.63 2.71
CA GLY A 43 15.58 -1.51 2.98
C GLY A 43 15.03 -0.59 4.09
N GLU A 44 15.56 0.62 4.22
CA GLU A 44 15.21 1.57 5.29
C GLU A 44 13.69 1.79 5.41
N ILE A 45 13.00 2.07 4.31
CA ILE A 45 11.57 2.35 4.33
C ILE A 45 10.75 1.08 4.61
N GLY A 46 11.07 -0.04 3.92
CA GLY A 46 10.33 -1.30 4.09
C GLY A 46 10.43 -1.82 5.53
N ARG A 47 11.58 -1.67 6.19
CA ARG A 47 11.78 -2.02 7.59
C ARG A 47 10.90 -1.18 8.52
N LEU A 48 10.88 0.14 8.34
CA LEU A 48 10.04 1.02 9.16
C LEU A 48 8.53 0.73 8.98
N VAL A 49 8.11 0.39 7.77
CA VAL A 49 6.73 -0.04 7.47
C VAL A 49 6.42 -1.38 8.17
N ALA A 50 7.37 -2.32 8.19
CA ALA A 50 7.23 -3.59 8.91
C ALA A 50 7.01 -3.36 10.40
N ASP A 51 7.85 -2.53 11.02
CA ASP A 51 7.75 -2.22 12.45
C ASP A 51 6.42 -1.53 12.81
N ALA A 52 5.97 -0.60 11.96
CA ALA A 52 4.69 0.06 12.15
C ALA A 52 3.51 -0.93 12.03
N ALA A 53 3.56 -1.83 11.05
CA ALA A 53 2.52 -2.85 10.85
C ALA A 53 2.43 -3.84 12.01
N ILE A 54 3.56 -4.26 12.56
CA ILE A 54 3.61 -5.12 13.75
C ILE A 54 2.95 -4.42 14.95
N LYS A 55 3.27 -3.13 15.18
CA LYS A 55 2.66 -2.33 16.25
C LYS A 55 1.14 -2.16 16.06
N LEU A 56 0.65 -2.22 14.84
CA LEU A 56 -0.78 -2.22 14.51
C LEU A 56 -1.43 -3.61 14.61
N GLY A 57 -0.70 -4.62 15.10
CA GLY A 57 -1.20 -5.98 15.28
C GLY A 57 -1.29 -6.82 14.00
N MET A 58 -0.62 -6.40 12.93
CA MET A 58 -0.55 -7.15 11.68
C MET A 58 0.53 -8.24 11.75
N LYS A 59 0.35 -9.30 10.99
CA LYS A 59 1.41 -10.25 10.66
C LYS A 59 2.21 -9.68 9.49
N VAL A 60 3.54 -9.79 9.54
CA VAL A 60 4.40 -9.28 8.47
C VAL A 60 5.17 -10.42 7.81
N ILE A 61 5.13 -10.48 6.49
CA ILE A 61 5.96 -11.34 5.66
C ILE A 61 6.76 -10.47 4.69
N GLY A 62 8.07 -10.66 4.61
CA GLY A 62 8.95 -9.84 3.80
C GLY A 62 9.75 -10.64 2.77
N TYR A 63 10.01 -10.02 1.61
CA TYR A 63 10.86 -10.56 0.57
C TYR A 63 11.83 -9.50 0.08
N ASP A 64 13.12 -9.76 0.26
CA ASP A 64 14.19 -8.95 -0.30
C ASP A 64 15.40 -9.85 -0.60
N PRO A 65 15.67 -10.18 -1.88
CA PRO A 65 16.78 -11.04 -2.25
C PRO A 65 18.16 -10.35 -2.15
N LYS A 66 18.16 -9.03 -1.97
CA LYS A 66 19.37 -8.19 -1.87
C LYS A 66 19.50 -7.50 -0.51
N ILE A 67 18.80 -8.00 0.51
CA ILE A 67 18.89 -7.43 1.86
C ILE A 67 20.34 -7.41 2.34
N THR A 68 20.79 -6.27 2.83
CA THR A 68 22.12 -6.15 3.43
C THR A 68 22.14 -6.81 4.81
N VAL A 69 23.33 -7.17 5.29
CA VAL A 69 23.50 -7.73 6.64
C VAL A 69 22.99 -6.75 7.69
N ASP A 70 23.31 -5.47 7.58
CA ASP A 70 22.88 -4.43 8.52
C ASP A 70 21.36 -4.27 8.53
N SER A 71 20.71 -4.24 7.37
CA SER A 71 19.26 -4.21 7.26
C SER A 71 18.62 -5.45 7.88
N ALA A 72 19.21 -6.62 7.67
CA ALA A 72 18.70 -7.87 8.26
C ALA A 72 18.83 -7.88 9.79
N TRP A 73 19.92 -7.37 10.34
CA TRP A 73 20.12 -7.24 11.79
C TRP A 73 19.16 -6.22 12.44
N SER A 74 18.75 -5.20 11.69
CA SER A 74 17.83 -4.16 12.15
C SER A 74 16.37 -4.56 12.01
N LEU A 75 16.07 -5.71 11.39
CA LEU A 75 14.72 -6.18 11.16
C LEU A 75 14.15 -6.83 12.41
N SER A 76 12.88 -6.54 12.73
CA SER A 76 12.18 -7.23 13.83
C SER A 76 12.14 -8.75 13.58
N SER A 77 12.35 -9.53 14.65
CA SER A 77 12.23 -11.00 14.61
C SER A 77 10.82 -11.51 14.30
N GLU A 78 9.82 -10.65 14.39
CA GLU A 78 8.42 -10.97 14.03
C GLU A 78 8.18 -10.95 12.52
N VAL A 79 9.10 -10.37 11.72
CA VAL A 79 9.01 -10.40 10.26
C VAL A 79 9.36 -11.79 9.74
N LYS A 80 8.41 -12.45 9.11
CA LYS A 80 8.63 -13.76 8.49
C LYS A 80 9.24 -13.59 7.09
N LYS A 81 10.24 -14.39 6.78
CA LYS A 81 10.83 -14.42 5.45
C LYS A 81 9.92 -15.18 4.48
N ALA A 82 9.55 -14.56 3.37
CA ALA A 82 8.96 -15.26 2.22
C ALA A 82 10.02 -16.01 1.42
N GLN A 83 9.67 -17.15 0.87
CA GLN A 83 10.57 -17.95 0.03
C GLN A 83 10.75 -17.36 -1.37
N SER A 84 9.71 -16.70 -1.87
CA SER A 84 9.69 -16.00 -3.15
C SER A 84 8.67 -14.86 -3.13
N ILE A 85 8.64 -14.04 -4.19
CA ILE A 85 7.59 -13.03 -4.38
C ILE A 85 6.22 -13.70 -4.48
N GLU A 86 6.11 -14.82 -5.18
CA GLU A 86 4.86 -15.56 -5.32
C GLU A 86 4.34 -16.07 -3.96
N ASP A 87 5.25 -16.54 -3.10
CA ASP A 87 4.90 -16.95 -1.74
C ASP A 87 4.35 -15.77 -0.94
N LEU A 88 5.00 -14.61 -0.98
CA LEU A 88 4.53 -13.39 -0.37
C LEU A 88 3.13 -12.99 -0.88
N LEU A 89 2.95 -12.94 -2.20
CA LEU A 89 1.70 -12.51 -2.82
C LEU A 89 0.51 -13.42 -2.46
N ARG A 90 0.74 -14.74 -2.36
CA ARG A 90 -0.30 -15.71 -1.97
C ARG A 90 -0.76 -15.55 -0.53
N HIS A 91 0.10 -15.11 0.37
CA HIS A 91 -0.17 -15.08 1.80
C HIS A 91 -0.58 -13.69 2.33
N SER A 92 -0.47 -12.65 1.51
CA SER A 92 -0.69 -11.26 1.93
C SER A 92 -2.12 -10.78 1.67
N ASP A 93 -2.70 -10.10 2.66
CA ASP A 93 -3.95 -9.35 2.52
C ASP A 93 -3.68 -7.93 2.01
N PHE A 94 -2.54 -7.38 2.44
CA PHE A 94 -1.97 -6.11 1.98
C PHE A 94 -0.58 -6.37 1.40
N ILE A 95 -0.23 -5.67 0.34
CA ILE A 95 1.09 -5.78 -0.29
C ILE A 95 1.64 -4.37 -0.43
N SER A 96 2.84 -4.13 0.12
CA SER A 96 3.53 -2.84 0.02
C SER A 96 4.87 -3.01 -0.68
N VAL A 97 5.14 -2.12 -1.65
CA VAL A 97 6.31 -2.20 -2.53
C VAL A 97 7.30 -1.11 -2.15
N HIS A 98 8.55 -1.51 -1.85
CA HIS A 98 9.64 -0.65 -1.41
C HIS A 98 10.97 -0.97 -2.12
N VAL A 99 10.91 -1.33 -3.40
CA VAL A 99 12.10 -1.59 -4.22
C VAL A 99 12.39 -0.44 -5.17
N PRO A 100 13.66 -0.18 -5.52
CA PRO A 100 14.00 0.79 -6.55
C PRO A 100 13.54 0.31 -7.94
N LEU A 101 13.35 1.24 -8.86
CA LEU A 101 13.08 0.91 -10.25
C LEU A 101 14.38 0.49 -10.95
N LEU A 102 14.43 -0.78 -11.31
CA LEU A 102 15.49 -1.44 -12.07
C LEU A 102 14.82 -2.20 -13.22
N ASP A 103 15.59 -2.68 -14.19
CA ASP A 103 15.04 -3.56 -15.25
C ASP A 103 14.38 -4.82 -14.67
N SER A 104 14.96 -5.38 -13.59
CA SER A 104 14.43 -6.55 -12.89
C SER A 104 13.19 -6.29 -12.03
N THR A 105 12.89 -5.03 -11.71
CA THR A 105 11.73 -4.64 -10.89
C THR A 105 10.66 -3.89 -11.70
N ARG A 106 10.94 -3.59 -12.96
CA ARG A 106 9.95 -3.03 -13.87
C ARG A 106 8.79 -4.02 -14.06
N HIS A 107 7.57 -3.54 -13.89
CA HIS A 107 6.36 -4.36 -13.95
C HIS A 107 6.45 -5.66 -13.09
N LEU A 108 7.11 -5.55 -11.93
CA LEU A 108 7.19 -6.62 -10.95
C LEU A 108 5.78 -7.09 -10.54
N ILE A 109 4.88 -6.13 -10.39
CA ILE A 109 3.45 -6.39 -10.22
C ILE A 109 2.78 -6.27 -11.59
N ASN A 110 2.48 -7.41 -12.17
CA ASN A 110 1.88 -7.58 -13.50
C ASN A 110 0.67 -8.54 -13.42
N ALA A 111 0.11 -8.91 -14.56
CA ALA A 111 -1.06 -9.79 -14.63
C ALA A 111 -0.83 -11.15 -13.95
N SER A 112 0.38 -11.73 -14.06
CA SER A 112 0.73 -12.99 -13.39
C SER A 112 0.78 -12.82 -11.89
N SER A 113 1.38 -11.73 -11.40
CA SER A 113 1.44 -11.39 -9.99
C SER A 113 0.04 -11.18 -9.40
N VAL A 114 -0.81 -10.42 -10.09
CA VAL A 114 -2.20 -10.17 -9.66
C VAL A 114 -3.00 -11.48 -9.58
N LYS A 115 -2.83 -12.36 -10.55
CA LYS A 115 -3.55 -13.65 -10.58
C LYS A 115 -3.32 -14.50 -9.33
N ILE A 116 -2.13 -14.48 -8.76
CA ILE A 116 -1.76 -15.31 -7.60
C ILE A 116 -2.03 -14.65 -6.25
N MET A 117 -2.30 -13.33 -6.18
CA MET A 117 -2.67 -12.64 -4.96
C MET A 117 -3.91 -13.25 -4.32
N LYS A 118 -4.14 -12.97 -3.04
CA LYS A 118 -5.42 -13.29 -2.40
C LYS A 118 -6.57 -12.53 -3.09
N GLN A 119 -7.78 -13.08 -2.97
CA GLN A 119 -8.99 -12.36 -3.36
C GLN A 119 -9.15 -11.11 -2.48
N HIS A 120 -9.49 -9.99 -3.10
CA HIS A 120 -9.63 -8.69 -2.43
C HIS A 120 -8.35 -8.14 -1.80
N ALA A 121 -7.19 -8.50 -2.34
CA ALA A 121 -5.91 -7.93 -1.90
C ALA A 121 -5.89 -6.40 -2.05
N ILE A 122 -5.14 -5.74 -1.17
CA ILE A 122 -4.89 -4.29 -1.24
C ILE A 122 -3.42 -4.09 -1.58
N LEU A 123 -3.16 -3.33 -2.64
CA LEU A 123 -1.80 -3.02 -3.10
C LEU A 123 -1.46 -1.57 -2.78
N LEU A 124 -0.28 -1.36 -2.19
CA LEU A 124 0.30 -0.08 -1.84
C LEU A 124 1.60 0.11 -2.62
N ASN A 125 1.70 1.18 -3.41
CA ASN A 125 2.91 1.51 -4.15
C ASN A 125 3.30 2.98 -3.93
N PHE A 126 4.23 3.20 -3.02
CA PHE A 126 4.84 4.49 -2.73
C PHE A 126 6.34 4.49 -3.15
N SER A 127 6.71 3.61 -4.07
CA SER A 127 8.07 3.43 -4.54
C SER A 127 8.31 4.09 -5.88
N ARG A 128 7.89 3.46 -6.99
CA ARG A 128 7.96 4.02 -8.35
C ARG A 128 6.81 3.50 -9.21
N SER A 129 6.25 4.35 -10.08
CA SER A 129 5.08 3.99 -10.93
C SER A 129 5.34 2.75 -11.78
N ALA A 130 6.46 2.71 -12.49
CA ALA A 130 6.77 1.65 -13.45
C ALA A 130 7.09 0.27 -12.83
N ILE A 131 7.04 0.12 -11.50
CA ILE A 131 7.13 -1.19 -10.83
C ILE A 131 5.80 -1.95 -10.99
N VAL A 132 4.71 -1.24 -11.18
CA VAL A 132 3.36 -1.78 -11.28
C VAL A 132 2.85 -1.59 -12.71
N ASP A 133 2.30 -2.63 -13.30
CA ASP A 133 1.57 -2.57 -14.56
C ASP A 133 0.13 -2.11 -14.27
N GLU A 134 -0.20 -0.87 -14.67
CA GLU A 134 -1.51 -0.27 -14.41
C GLU A 134 -2.66 -1.05 -15.07
N ASP A 135 -2.46 -1.59 -16.28
CA ASP A 135 -3.49 -2.35 -16.96
C ASP A 135 -3.81 -3.66 -16.21
N ALA A 136 -2.78 -4.30 -15.66
CA ALA A 136 -2.96 -5.48 -14.80
C ALA A 136 -3.72 -5.13 -13.51
N ILE A 137 -3.46 -3.97 -12.92
CA ILE A 137 -4.18 -3.51 -11.72
C ILE A 137 -5.64 -3.23 -12.03
N LEU A 138 -5.93 -2.48 -13.08
CA LEU A 138 -7.31 -2.16 -13.47
C LEU A 138 -8.12 -3.41 -13.79
N ASN A 139 -7.53 -4.39 -14.48
CA ASN A 139 -8.15 -5.69 -14.70
C ASN A 139 -8.35 -6.47 -13.38
N GLY A 140 -7.37 -6.42 -12.48
CA GLY A 140 -7.48 -7.00 -11.14
C GLY A 140 -8.62 -6.41 -10.31
N ILE A 141 -8.85 -5.11 -10.41
CA ILE A 141 -9.98 -4.41 -9.79
C ILE A 141 -11.29 -4.84 -10.44
N ALA A 142 -11.37 -4.85 -11.76
CA ALA A 142 -12.58 -5.24 -12.51
C ALA A 142 -13.01 -6.69 -12.21
N THR A 143 -12.05 -7.57 -11.93
CA THR A 143 -12.29 -8.98 -11.56
C THR A 143 -12.41 -9.21 -10.05
N ASN A 144 -12.47 -8.16 -9.24
CA ASN A 144 -12.50 -8.20 -7.76
C ASN A 144 -11.30 -8.92 -7.12
N LYS A 145 -10.22 -9.11 -7.84
CA LYS A 145 -8.98 -9.69 -7.31
C LYS A 145 -8.25 -8.69 -6.42
N ILE A 146 -8.21 -7.43 -6.85
CA ILE A 146 -7.72 -6.30 -6.09
C ILE A 146 -8.91 -5.50 -5.56
N LYS A 147 -8.94 -5.26 -4.25
CA LYS A 147 -9.96 -4.44 -3.61
C LYS A 147 -9.65 -2.95 -3.73
N TYR A 148 -8.39 -2.57 -3.46
CA TYR A 148 -7.90 -1.21 -3.60
C TYR A 148 -6.46 -1.19 -4.09
N TYR A 149 -6.15 -0.20 -4.91
CA TYR A 149 -4.80 0.21 -5.25
C TYR A 149 -4.54 1.62 -4.73
N VAL A 150 -3.49 1.79 -3.93
CA VAL A 150 -3.09 3.08 -3.36
C VAL A 150 -1.69 3.42 -3.84
N CYS A 151 -1.51 4.60 -4.40
CA CYS A 151 -0.20 5.06 -4.86
C CYS A 151 -0.11 6.59 -4.82
N ASP A 152 1.10 7.12 -5.02
CA ASP A 152 1.36 8.55 -5.16
C ASP A 152 1.87 8.92 -6.58
N PHE A 153 1.44 8.13 -7.57
CA PHE A 153 1.75 8.31 -8.99
C PHE A 153 0.45 8.44 -9.79
N PRO A 154 -0.17 9.64 -9.83
CA PRO A 154 -1.39 9.84 -10.60
C PRO A 154 -1.13 9.66 -12.10
N SER A 155 -2.03 8.96 -12.78
CA SER A 155 -2.04 8.82 -14.24
C SER A 155 -3.46 8.97 -14.78
N GLU A 156 -3.60 9.25 -16.08
CA GLU A 156 -4.89 9.37 -16.73
C GLU A 156 -5.72 8.07 -16.58
N LYS A 157 -5.09 6.91 -16.69
CA LYS A 157 -5.75 5.61 -16.53
C LYS A 157 -6.29 5.38 -15.12
N LEU A 158 -5.60 5.87 -14.11
CA LEU A 158 -5.95 5.67 -12.70
C LEU A 158 -6.97 6.69 -12.19
N GLN A 159 -7.10 7.83 -12.87
CA GLN A 159 -8.07 8.86 -12.50
C GLN A 159 -9.50 8.33 -12.56
N HIS A 160 -10.34 8.80 -11.65
CA HIS A 160 -11.77 8.47 -11.56
C HIS A 160 -12.10 6.98 -11.31
N GLN A 161 -11.11 6.14 -11.06
CA GLN A 161 -11.33 4.73 -10.68
C GLN A 161 -11.68 4.64 -9.19
N LYS A 162 -12.90 4.17 -8.87
CA LYS A 162 -13.42 4.13 -7.48
C LYS A 162 -12.55 3.34 -6.50
N ALA A 163 -11.86 2.31 -7.00
CA ALA A 163 -11.00 1.44 -6.19
C ALA A 163 -9.52 1.88 -6.21
N VAL A 164 -9.21 3.02 -6.83
CA VAL A 164 -7.87 3.58 -6.84
C VAL A 164 -7.83 4.85 -6.00
N ILE A 165 -6.84 4.93 -5.12
CA ILE A 165 -6.56 6.12 -4.30
C ILE A 165 -5.19 6.63 -4.72
N THR A 166 -5.18 7.74 -5.45
CA THR A 166 -3.94 8.43 -5.81
C THR A 166 -3.73 9.62 -4.89
N LEU A 167 -2.52 9.74 -4.37
CA LEU A 167 -2.09 10.85 -3.53
C LEU A 167 -1.08 11.72 -4.29
N PRO A 168 -0.90 12.98 -3.93
CA PRO A 168 0.28 13.73 -4.35
C PRO A 168 1.55 13.07 -3.81
N HIS A 169 2.64 13.13 -4.57
CA HIS A 169 3.95 12.58 -4.15
C HIS A 169 4.59 13.49 -3.10
N LEU A 170 4.21 13.32 -1.83
CA LEU A 170 4.61 14.17 -0.70
C LEU A 170 5.66 13.53 0.24
N GLY A 171 6.27 12.43 -0.17
CA GLY A 171 7.10 11.59 0.70
C GLY A 171 8.28 12.28 1.39
N ALA A 172 8.79 13.39 0.86
CA ALA A 172 9.87 14.19 1.45
C ALA A 172 9.51 15.68 1.57
N SER A 173 8.22 16.02 1.54
CA SER A 173 7.75 17.41 1.49
C SER A 173 7.41 17.95 2.88
N THR A 174 8.30 17.74 3.85
CA THR A 174 8.26 18.38 5.16
C THR A 174 9.57 19.12 5.40
N GLN A 175 9.53 20.18 6.24
CA GLN A 175 10.73 20.94 6.58
C GLN A 175 11.81 20.04 7.19
N GLU A 176 11.43 19.14 8.09
CA GLU A 176 12.35 18.20 8.72
C GLU A 176 12.98 17.22 7.72
N ALA A 177 12.24 16.79 6.70
CA ALA A 177 12.77 15.92 5.67
C ALA A 177 13.79 16.66 4.78
N GLU A 178 13.54 17.91 4.44
CA GLU A 178 14.46 18.76 3.70
C GLU A 178 15.74 19.02 4.49
N ASP A 179 15.61 19.38 5.78
CA ASP A 179 16.74 19.61 6.70
C ASP A 179 17.59 18.33 6.87
N ASN A 180 16.95 17.16 7.05
CA ASN A 180 17.65 15.88 7.17
C ASN A 180 18.37 15.48 5.88
N CYS A 181 17.76 15.71 4.71
CA CYS A 181 18.42 15.49 3.42
C CYS A 181 19.69 16.35 3.27
N ALA A 182 19.64 17.62 3.70
CA ALA A 182 20.78 18.52 3.66
C ALA A 182 21.95 18.01 4.55
N VAL A 183 21.63 17.47 5.73
CA VAL A 183 22.64 16.92 6.67
C VAL A 183 23.27 15.61 6.13
N MET A 184 22.52 14.78 5.43
CA MET A 184 23.01 13.50 4.89
C MET A 184 23.95 13.66 3.67
N VAL A 185 24.00 14.82 3.05
CA VAL A 185 24.82 15.08 1.85
C VAL A 185 26.19 15.67 2.21
N VAL A 186 26.44 16.01 3.46
CA VAL A 186 27.72 16.50 4.00
C VAL A 186 28.51 15.35 4.60
#